data_17c78f30ceceab5b78b87ce2a4e83e05
#
_entry.id   17c78f30ceceab5b78b87ce2a4e83e05
#
_cell.length_a   1.000
_cell.length_b   1.000
_cell.length_c   1.000
_cell.angle_alpha   90.00
_cell.angle_beta   90.00
_cell.angle_gamma   90.00
#
_symmetry.space_group_name_H-M   'P 1'
#
loop_
_entity.id
_entity.type
_entity.pdbx_description
1 polymer ?
#
loop_
_entity_poly.entity_id
_entity_poly.type
_entity_poly.pdbx_seq_one_letter_code
_entity_poly.pdbx_strand_id
1 'polypeptide(L)'
;MDGNVTPAADMFSLGMLIIALYNSPHKSPMDFNGSVSSYKRAFASSSSVPNRNNNFMSSQPLPRDVANGVLDRLITRRPAQRLGAHEFQQAQYFDNILVSTIRFLDSLPAKTANEKSQFLRGLPRILNQFPKSVLEKKILPALLEEMKDRELLTLILQNVFKIVTMLPAGKRAFTEQVIPKLRDTFLSGAAPSAKGPAPERDSLKEAGLMVLLENMQVATENSTGKEFKEDILPIINYALESPTHSLVDAALRTLPVVLPILDFSTIKNELFPVIATIFAKTSSMGIKIRGLEALKTLCGGGAGDSNDYPGDGLTGMVEAPKSKSSTVSILDKYTIQEKVVPLLRGIKTKEPAIMVCSRRALVLRQLTYD
;
A
#
# COMPACT_ATOMS: atom_id res chain seq x y z
N MET A 1 29.25 -35.83 -32.62
CA MET A 1 29.45 -34.76 -31.65
C MET A 1 30.80 -34.18 -31.96
N ASP A 2 30.80 -33.08 -32.65
CA ASP A 2 32.00 -32.33 -32.89
C ASP A 2 32.41 -31.71 -31.58
N GLY A 3 33.64 -31.87 -31.13
CA GLY A 3 34.10 -31.41 -29.81
C GLY A 3 34.10 -29.88 -29.59
N ASN A 4 33.42 -29.13 -30.47
CA ASN A 4 33.31 -27.69 -30.38
C ASN A 4 32.16 -27.29 -29.44
N VAL A 5 32.52 -26.94 -28.23
CA VAL A 5 31.59 -26.33 -27.27
C VAL A 5 31.42 -24.86 -27.67
N THR A 6 30.21 -24.48 -28.01
CA THR A 6 29.83 -23.09 -28.36
C THR A 6 28.71 -22.59 -27.47
N PRO A 7 28.52 -21.28 -27.29
CA PRO A 7 27.38 -20.72 -26.55
C PRO A 7 26.00 -21.20 -27.03
N ALA A 8 25.93 -21.67 -28.30
CA ALA A 8 24.73 -22.27 -28.85
C ALA A 8 24.29 -23.58 -28.14
N ALA A 9 25.19 -24.26 -27.41
CA ALA A 9 24.84 -25.41 -26.58
C ALA A 9 23.99 -24.95 -25.35
N ASP A 10 24.36 -23.85 -24.73
CA ASP A 10 23.64 -23.27 -23.59
C ASP A 10 22.25 -22.78 -24.01
N MET A 11 22.14 -22.22 -25.22
CA MET A 11 20.85 -21.79 -25.77
C MET A 11 19.91 -22.97 -26.03
N PHE A 12 20.44 -24.17 -26.42
CA PHE A 12 19.62 -25.37 -26.49
C PHE A 12 19.16 -25.82 -25.10
N SER A 13 20.05 -25.81 -24.11
CA SER A 13 19.74 -26.15 -22.74
C SER A 13 18.69 -25.19 -22.15
N LEU A 14 18.75 -23.89 -22.48
CA LEU A 14 17.74 -22.90 -22.14
C LEU A 14 16.36 -23.25 -22.72
N GLY A 15 16.32 -23.68 -23.99
CA GLY A 15 15.10 -24.17 -24.61
C GLY A 15 14.50 -25.38 -23.88
N MET A 16 15.31 -26.32 -23.45
CA MET A 16 14.88 -27.48 -22.66
C MET A 16 14.35 -27.05 -21.28
N LEU A 17 15.00 -26.08 -20.64
CA LEU A 17 14.56 -25.50 -19.38
C LEU A 17 13.20 -24.80 -19.51
N ILE A 18 13.00 -24.03 -20.58
CA ILE A 18 11.72 -23.36 -20.84
C ILE A 18 10.60 -24.40 -20.96
N ILE A 19 10.79 -25.48 -21.69
CA ILE A 19 9.78 -26.54 -21.78
C ILE A 19 9.52 -27.17 -20.40
N ALA A 20 10.58 -27.43 -19.64
CA ALA A 20 10.45 -27.99 -18.28
C ALA A 20 9.62 -27.09 -17.34
N LEU A 21 9.72 -25.75 -17.48
CA LEU A 21 8.93 -24.80 -16.69
C LEU A 21 7.42 -24.87 -17.02
N TYR A 22 7.06 -25.23 -18.25
CA TYR A 22 5.65 -25.42 -18.66
C TYR A 22 5.14 -26.84 -18.33
N ASN A 23 6.02 -27.81 -18.10
CA ASN A 23 5.61 -29.16 -17.78
C ASN A 23 5.03 -29.28 -16.35
N SER A 24 4.11 -30.24 -16.19
CA SER A 24 3.59 -30.62 -14.87
C SER A 24 3.78 -32.14 -14.68
N PRO A 25 4.61 -32.59 -13.76
CA PRO A 25 5.58 -31.82 -12.94
C PRO A 25 6.68 -31.19 -13.78
N HIS A 26 7.37 -30.17 -13.23
CA HIS A 26 8.45 -29.44 -13.90
C HIS A 26 9.68 -30.32 -14.17
N LYS A 27 9.58 -31.14 -15.22
CA LYS A 27 10.63 -32.05 -15.65
C LYS A 27 11.05 -31.77 -17.08
N SER A 28 12.33 -31.97 -17.38
CA SER A 28 12.83 -31.91 -18.75
C SER A 28 12.03 -32.86 -19.64
N PRO A 29 11.70 -32.49 -20.88
CA PRO A 29 11.04 -33.37 -21.82
C PRO A 29 11.95 -34.55 -22.24
N MET A 30 13.25 -34.45 -22.01
CA MET A 30 14.26 -35.49 -22.32
C MET A 30 15.13 -35.69 -21.10
N ASP A 31 15.26 -36.94 -20.69
CA ASP A 31 16.20 -37.37 -19.66
C ASP A 31 16.95 -38.63 -20.16
N PHE A 32 18.24 -38.54 -20.17
CA PHE A 32 19.13 -39.63 -20.62
C PHE A 32 20.00 -40.20 -19.52
N ASN A 33 19.79 -39.78 -18.26
CA ASN A 33 20.56 -40.25 -17.10
C ASN A 33 22.08 -40.26 -17.32
N GLY A 34 22.61 -39.24 -18.03
CA GLY A 34 24.01 -39.11 -18.37
C GLY A 34 24.52 -40.06 -19.51
N SER A 35 23.64 -40.86 -20.11
CA SER A 35 24.03 -41.81 -21.19
C SER A 35 24.19 -41.12 -22.53
N VAL A 36 25.42 -40.97 -22.99
CA VAL A 36 25.76 -40.43 -24.33
C VAL A 36 25.19 -41.28 -25.47
N SER A 37 25.13 -42.59 -25.30
CA SER A 37 24.56 -43.49 -26.31
C SER A 37 23.06 -43.31 -26.48
N SER A 38 22.34 -43.18 -25.37
CA SER A 38 20.89 -42.89 -25.37
C SER A 38 20.61 -41.54 -26.00
N TYR A 39 21.42 -40.52 -25.69
CA TYR A 39 21.34 -39.21 -26.30
C TYR A 39 21.52 -39.26 -27.82
N LYS A 40 22.59 -39.91 -28.31
CA LYS A 40 22.86 -40.09 -29.75
C LYS A 40 21.71 -40.79 -30.46
N ARG A 41 21.14 -41.84 -29.84
CA ARG A 41 20.01 -42.60 -30.41
C ARG A 41 18.76 -41.74 -30.53
N ALA A 42 18.41 -40.95 -29.50
CA ALA A 42 17.26 -40.07 -29.53
C ALA A 42 17.38 -38.99 -30.62
N PHE A 43 18.57 -38.41 -30.80
CA PHE A 43 18.84 -37.43 -31.84
C PHE A 43 18.95 -38.02 -33.26
N ALA A 44 18.96 -39.34 -33.42
CA ALA A 44 18.90 -39.99 -34.73
C ALA A 44 17.51 -39.85 -35.38
N SER A 45 16.42 -39.74 -34.57
CA SER A 45 15.07 -39.57 -35.07
C SER A 45 14.55 -38.16 -34.74
N SER A 46 13.83 -37.55 -35.68
CA SER A 46 13.17 -36.23 -35.46
C SER A 46 11.96 -36.30 -34.52
N SER A 47 11.30 -37.47 -34.46
CA SER A 47 10.14 -37.66 -33.58
C SER A 47 10.51 -37.79 -32.11
N SER A 48 11.76 -38.18 -31.82
CA SER A 48 12.28 -38.39 -30.46
C SER A 48 12.94 -37.15 -29.85
N VAL A 49 12.90 -36.02 -30.53
CA VAL A 49 13.46 -34.73 -30.09
C VAL A 49 12.35 -33.70 -30.08
N PRO A 50 12.34 -32.80 -29.08
CA PRO A 50 11.38 -31.71 -29.03
C PRO A 50 11.39 -30.91 -30.34
N ASN A 51 10.20 -30.72 -30.94
CA ASN A 51 9.99 -29.91 -32.13
C ASN A 51 8.53 -29.46 -32.21
N ARG A 52 8.22 -28.58 -33.17
CA ARG A 52 6.88 -28.05 -33.34
C ARG A 52 5.80 -29.12 -33.54
N ASN A 53 6.10 -30.18 -34.30
CA ASN A 53 5.12 -31.22 -34.65
C ASN A 53 4.70 -32.08 -33.46
N ASN A 54 5.55 -32.22 -32.44
CA ASN A 54 5.27 -32.97 -31.22
C ASN A 54 5.03 -32.04 -30.02
N ASN A 55 4.62 -30.77 -30.26
CA ASN A 55 4.43 -29.75 -29.23
C ASN A 55 5.65 -29.60 -28.30
N PHE A 56 6.86 -29.72 -28.86
CA PHE A 56 8.11 -29.68 -28.10
C PHE A 56 8.18 -30.74 -26.98
N MET A 57 7.42 -31.82 -27.08
CA MET A 57 7.28 -32.85 -26.05
C MET A 57 6.82 -32.27 -24.68
N SER A 58 6.12 -31.14 -24.72
CA SER A 58 5.55 -30.51 -23.51
C SER A 58 4.29 -31.25 -23.06
N SER A 59 4.17 -31.46 -21.76
CA SER A 59 2.96 -32.04 -21.13
C SER A 59 1.77 -31.09 -21.06
N GLN A 60 2.02 -29.80 -21.32
CA GLN A 60 1.01 -28.73 -21.29
C GLN A 60 1.05 -27.92 -22.60
N PRO A 61 -0.05 -27.26 -22.97
CA PRO A 61 -0.06 -26.33 -24.09
C PRO A 61 0.94 -25.20 -23.90
N LEU A 62 1.75 -24.94 -24.90
CA LEU A 62 2.70 -23.82 -24.92
C LEU A 62 2.07 -22.57 -25.53
N PRO A 63 2.33 -21.37 -24.97
CA PRO A 63 1.95 -20.12 -25.63
C PRO A 63 2.53 -20.04 -27.04
N ARG A 64 1.75 -19.51 -27.99
CA ARG A 64 2.16 -19.44 -29.40
C ARG A 64 3.47 -18.67 -29.59
N ASP A 65 3.66 -17.58 -28.87
CA ASP A 65 4.85 -16.74 -28.96
C ASP A 65 6.10 -17.45 -28.41
N VAL A 66 5.94 -18.33 -27.41
CA VAL A 66 7.01 -19.19 -26.91
C VAL A 66 7.34 -20.29 -27.93
N ALA A 67 6.32 -20.99 -28.43
CA ALA A 67 6.52 -22.11 -29.34
C ALA A 67 7.13 -21.64 -30.66
N ASN A 68 6.56 -20.60 -31.30
CA ASN A 68 6.95 -20.16 -32.66
C ASN A 68 8.11 -19.17 -32.66
N GLY A 69 8.21 -18.30 -31.66
CA GLY A 69 9.20 -17.22 -31.61
C GLY A 69 10.48 -17.58 -30.89
N VAL A 70 10.40 -18.51 -29.95
CA VAL A 70 11.50 -18.83 -29.06
C VAL A 70 11.99 -20.28 -29.23
N LEU A 71 11.13 -21.27 -28.97
CA LEU A 71 11.54 -22.68 -28.94
C LEU A 71 11.98 -23.22 -30.30
N ASP A 72 11.31 -22.83 -31.39
CA ASP A 72 11.71 -23.19 -32.75
C ASP A 72 13.17 -22.81 -33.05
N ARG A 73 13.61 -21.66 -32.51
CA ARG A 73 14.98 -21.16 -32.74
C ARG A 73 15.97 -21.56 -31.64
N LEU A 74 15.51 -22.03 -30.49
CA LEU A 74 16.40 -22.56 -29.45
C LEU A 74 16.69 -24.04 -29.66
N ILE A 75 15.69 -24.85 -30.02
CA ILE A 75 15.76 -26.32 -30.14
C ILE A 75 15.98 -26.78 -31.59
N THR A 76 16.70 -26.00 -32.38
CA THR A 76 17.12 -26.45 -33.72
C THR A 76 18.37 -27.29 -33.65
N ARG A 77 18.47 -28.28 -34.56
CA ARG A 77 19.65 -29.15 -34.70
C ARG A 77 20.90 -28.39 -35.13
N ARG A 78 20.75 -27.32 -35.88
CA ARG A 78 21.86 -26.50 -36.39
C ARG A 78 22.26 -25.44 -35.39
N PRO A 79 23.39 -25.50 -34.69
CA PRO A 79 23.79 -24.52 -33.70
C PRO A 79 23.83 -23.09 -34.23
N ALA A 80 24.26 -22.89 -35.47
CA ALA A 80 24.33 -21.56 -36.10
C ALA A 80 22.97 -20.92 -36.35
N GLN A 81 21.86 -21.66 -36.26
CA GLN A 81 20.50 -21.14 -36.44
C GLN A 81 19.81 -20.82 -35.10
N ARG A 82 20.49 -21.12 -33.98
CA ARG A 82 19.92 -20.81 -32.65
C ARG A 82 20.02 -19.37 -32.34
N LEU A 83 19.02 -18.88 -31.57
CA LEU A 83 19.09 -17.55 -31.00
C LEU A 83 20.33 -17.39 -30.14
N GLY A 84 21.01 -16.26 -30.27
CA GLY A 84 21.97 -15.80 -29.29
C GLY A 84 21.25 -15.27 -28.04
N ALA A 85 21.98 -15.10 -26.93
CA ALA A 85 21.40 -14.58 -25.68
C ALA A 85 20.75 -13.20 -25.85
N HIS A 86 21.37 -12.32 -26.63
CA HIS A 86 20.84 -10.98 -26.91
C HIS A 86 19.55 -11.03 -27.74
N GLU A 87 19.53 -11.84 -28.81
CA GLU A 87 18.32 -12.02 -29.62
C GLU A 87 17.18 -12.67 -28.84
N PHE A 88 17.49 -13.59 -27.90
CA PHE A 88 16.52 -14.17 -27.01
C PHE A 88 15.85 -13.13 -26.12
N GLN A 89 16.61 -12.19 -25.55
CA GLN A 89 16.04 -11.09 -24.73
C GLN A 89 15.14 -10.16 -25.53
N GLN A 90 15.32 -10.08 -26.84
CA GLN A 90 14.52 -9.26 -27.76
C GLN A 90 13.37 -10.04 -28.42
N ALA A 91 13.19 -11.33 -28.08
CA ALA A 91 12.10 -12.12 -28.63
C ALA A 91 10.73 -11.52 -28.31
N GLN A 92 9.80 -11.62 -29.25
CA GLN A 92 8.44 -11.07 -29.15
C GLN A 92 7.70 -11.54 -27.88
N TYR A 93 8.04 -12.69 -27.34
CA TYR A 93 7.50 -13.19 -26.08
C TYR A 93 7.70 -12.20 -24.91
N PHE A 94 8.82 -11.45 -24.93
CA PHE A 94 9.13 -10.45 -23.91
C PHE A 94 8.61 -9.04 -24.25
N ASP A 95 8.00 -8.88 -25.43
CA ASP A 95 7.36 -7.62 -25.84
C ASP A 95 5.93 -7.57 -25.30
N ASN A 96 5.79 -7.46 -23.99
CA ASN A 96 4.51 -7.30 -23.32
C ASN A 96 4.60 -6.27 -22.21
N ILE A 97 3.43 -5.74 -21.82
CA ILE A 97 3.33 -4.63 -20.86
C ILE A 97 3.97 -4.96 -19.50
N LEU A 98 3.92 -6.22 -19.04
CA LEU A 98 4.47 -6.60 -17.75
C LEU A 98 6.00 -6.57 -17.76
N VAL A 99 6.61 -7.13 -18.82
CA VAL A 99 8.07 -7.09 -18.98
C VAL A 99 8.56 -5.67 -19.21
N SER A 100 7.86 -4.89 -20.05
CA SER A 100 8.18 -3.48 -20.29
C SER A 100 8.11 -2.66 -19.00
N THR A 101 7.14 -2.93 -18.15
CA THR A 101 7.01 -2.29 -16.82
C THR A 101 8.19 -2.63 -15.91
N ILE A 102 8.62 -3.90 -15.85
CA ILE A 102 9.78 -4.29 -15.04
C ILE A 102 11.07 -3.66 -15.58
N ARG A 103 11.27 -3.66 -16.91
CA ARG A 103 12.43 -2.98 -17.53
C ARG A 103 12.44 -1.48 -17.25
N PHE A 104 11.27 -0.84 -17.26
CA PHE A 104 11.14 0.57 -16.90
C PHE A 104 11.51 0.80 -15.43
N LEU A 105 11.01 -0.04 -14.51
CA LEU A 105 11.36 0.03 -13.08
C LEU A 105 12.86 -0.15 -12.84
N ASP A 106 13.53 -1.06 -13.56
CA ASP A 106 14.98 -1.25 -13.45
C ASP A 106 15.78 -0.01 -13.92
N SER A 107 15.21 0.76 -14.85
CA SER A 107 15.80 2.01 -15.36
C SER A 107 15.24 3.28 -14.69
N LEU A 108 14.34 3.13 -13.70
CA LEU A 108 13.62 4.25 -13.08
C LEU A 108 14.55 5.35 -12.55
N PRO A 109 15.67 5.08 -11.87
CA PRO A 109 16.57 6.12 -11.37
C PRO A 109 17.15 7.01 -12.48
N ALA A 110 17.28 6.48 -13.71
CA ALA A 110 17.82 7.21 -14.86
C ALA A 110 16.75 7.95 -15.69
N LYS A 111 15.48 7.84 -15.31
CA LYS A 111 14.37 8.48 -16.01
C LYS A 111 14.13 9.91 -15.57
N THR A 112 13.61 10.72 -16.46
CA THR A 112 13.19 12.09 -16.16
C THR A 112 11.96 12.11 -15.22
N ALA A 113 11.77 13.19 -14.46
CA ALA A 113 10.62 13.34 -13.56
C ALA A 113 9.27 13.19 -14.30
N ASN A 114 9.17 13.69 -15.54
CA ASN A 114 7.96 13.55 -16.35
C ASN A 114 7.68 12.09 -16.75
N GLU A 115 8.69 11.35 -17.21
CA GLU A 115 8.56 9.91 -17.53
C GLU A 115 8.14 9.10 -16.29
N LYS A 116 8.79 9.35 -15.15
CA LYS A 116 8.43 8.73 -13.86
C LYS A 116 6.98 9.02 -13.48
N SER A 117 6.55 10.27 -13.58
CA SER A 117 5.19 10.70 -13.25
C SER A 117 4.15 10.02 -14.14
N GLN A 118 4.38 9.98 -15.46
CA GLN A 118 3.48 9.30 -16.41
C GLN A 118 3.41 7.80 -16.13
N PHE A 119 4.53 7.17 -15.87
CA PHE A 119 4.61 5.76 -15.51
C PHE A 119 3.83 5.47 -14.23
N LEU A 120 4.05 6.23 -13.15
CA LEU A 120 3.38 6.04 -11.86
C LEU A 120 1.86 6.24 -11.95
N ARG A 121 1.39 7.13 -12.81
CA ARG A 121 -0.06 7.31 -13.08
C ARG A 121 -0.66 6.14 -13.88
N GLY A 122 0.12 5.50 -14.74
CA GLY A 122 -0.30 4.34 -15.53
C GLY A 122 -0.26 3.03 -14.75
N LEU A 123 0.68 2.89 -13.83
CA LEU A 123 0.97 1.66 -13.10
C LEU A 123 -0.26 1.03 -12.40
N PRO A 124 -1.17 1.78 -11.74
CA PRO A 124 -2.34 1.21 -11.07
C PRO A 124 -3.26 0.38 -11.97
N ARG A 125 -3.24 0.62 -13.29
CA ARG A 125 -4.11 -0.06 -14.26
C ARG A 125 -3.65 -1.49 -14.56
N ILE A 126 -2.37 -1.76 -14.38
CA ILE A 126 -1.75 -3.04 -14.74
C ILE A 126 -1.31 -3.87 -13.53
N LEU A 127 -1.33 -3.30 -12.31
CA LEU A 127 -0.92 -4.02 -11.10
C LEU A 127 -1.63 -5.37 -10.91
N ASN A 128 -2.93 -5.46 -11.28
CA ASN A 128 -3.72 -6.68 -11.17
C ASN A 128 -3.22 -7.83 -12.06
N GLN A 129 -2.45 -7.54 -13.10
CA GLN A 129 -1.92 -8.53 -14.03
C GLN A 129 -0.63 -9.17 -13.54
N PHE A 130 0.03 -8.56 -12.55
CA PHE A 130 1.27 -9.09 -12.00
C PHE A 130 1.02 -10.22 -10.99
N PRO A 131 1.89 -11.25 -10.98
CA PRO A 131 1.95 -12.20 -9.88
C PRO A 131 2.22 -11.48 -8.56
N LYS A 132 1.56 -11.93 -7.47
CA LYS A 132 1.71 -11.29 -6.15
C LYS A 132 3.15 -11.25 -5.65
N SER A 133 3.93 -12.30 -5.96
CA SER A 133 5.37 -12.36 -5.64
C SER A 133 6.20 -11.28 -6.35
N VAL A 134 5.81 -10.90 -7.57
CA VAL A 134 6.48 -9.81 -8.32
C VAL A 134 6.12 -8.45 -7.72
N LEU A 135 4.83 -8.25 -7.36
CA LEU A 135 4.41 -7.04 -6.65
C LEU A 135 5.21 -6.84 -5.37
N GLU A 136 5.33 -7.89 -4.53
CA GLU A 136 5.98 -7.83 -3.23
C GLU A 136 7.51 -7.70 -3.31
N LYS A 137 8.15 -8.48 -4.21
CA LYS A 137 9.62 -8.62 -4.23
C LYS A 137 10.33 -7.71 -5.24
N LYS A 138 9.60 -7.15 -6.21
CA LYS A 138 10.22 -6.34 -7.26
C LYS A 138 9.60 -4.94 -7.35
N ILE A 139 8.27 -4.82 -7.50
CA ILE A 139 7.63 -3.53 -7.74
C ILE A 139 7.60 -2.68 -6.46
N LEU A 140 7.14 -3.25 -5.34
CA LEU A 140 7.05 -2.53 -4.06
C LEU A 140 8.41 -1.97 -3.60
N PRO A 141 9.50 -2.76 -3.55
CA PRO A 141 10.81 -2.24 -3.15
C PRO A 141 11.32 -1.11 -4.07
N ALA A 142 11.13 -1.27 -5.40
CA ALA A 142 11.54 -0.24 -6.35
C ALA A 142 10.81 1.09 -6.12
N LEU A 143 9.51 1.05 -5.84
CA LEU A 143 8.73 2.25 -5.50
C LEU A 143 9.18 2.88 -4.18
N LEU A 144 9.46 2.06 -3.17
CA LEU A 144 9.91 2.53 -1.86
C LEU A 144 11.28 3.21 -1.92
N GLU A 145 12.18 2.79 -2.80
CA GLU A 145 13.47 3.46 -3.02
C GLU A 145 13.30 4.86 -3.66
N GLU A 146 12.26 5.05 -4.47
CA GLU A 146 11.96 6.34 -5.10
C GLU A 146 11.21 7.32 -4.17
N MET A 147 10.81 6.94 -2.95
CA MET A 147 10.14 7.84 -1.99
C MET A 147 10.99 9.05 -1.56
N LYS A 148 12.29 9.01 -1.81
CA LYS A 148 13.19 10.16 -1.63
C LYS A 148 12.91 11.30 -2.62
N ASP A 149 12.29 11.02 -3.77
CA ASP A 149 11.85 12.01 -4.74
C ASP A 149 10.51 12.61 -4.27
N ARG A 150 10.58 13.80 -3.70
CA ARG A 150 9.41 14.47 -3.09
C ARG A 150 8.35 14.87 -4.09
N GLU A 151 8.71 15.21 -5.31
CA GLU A 151 7.75 15.58 -6.36
C GLU A 151 6.85 14.39 -6.76
N LEU A 152 7.37 13.17 -6.64
CA LEU A 152 6.68 11.94 -6.98
C LEU A 152 6.05 11.24 -5.77
N LEU A 153 6.31 11.71 -4.55
CA LEU A 153 5.92 11.06 -3.30
C LEU A 153 4.43 10.70 -3.25
N THR A 154 3.56 11.61 -3.68
CA THR A 154 2.10 11.39 -3.72
C THR A 154 1.73 10.19 -4.62
N LEU A 155 2.29 10.14 -5.83
CA LEU A 155 2.02 9.06 -6.79
C LEU A 155 2.62 7.74 -6.33
N ILE A 156 3.80 7.78 -5.72
CA ILE A 156 4.45 6.59 -5.17
C ILE A 156 3.60 6.01 -4.05
N LEU A 157 3.19 6.81 -3.07
CA LEU A 157 2.38 6.36 -1.94
C LEU A 157 1.03 5.78 -2.37
N GLN A 158 0.34 6.40 -3.35
CA GLN A 158 -0.89 5.85 -3.91
C GLN A 158 -0.70 4.44 -4.47
N ASN A 159 0.40 4.21 -5.21
CA ASN A 159 0.74 2.89 -5.73
C ASN A 159 1.14 1.91 -4.62
N VAL A 160 1.93 2.35 -3.64
CA VAL A 160 2.35 1.53 -2.49
C VAL A 160 1.14 1.02 -1.72
N PHE A 161 0.21 1.90 -1.32
CA PHE A 161 -1.00 1.49 -0.60
C PHE A 161 -1.86 0.54 -1.44
N LYS A 162 -2.02 0.81 -2.74
CA LYS A 162 -2.74 -0.10 -3.63
C LYS A 162 -2.09 -1.47 -3.71
N ILE A 163 -0.75 -1.56 -3.77
CA ILE A 163 -0.04 -2.83 -3.77
C ILE A 163 -0.25 -3.57 -2.44
N VAL A 164 -0.12 -2.90 -1.30
CA VAL A 164 -0.33 -3.50 0.02
C VAL A 164 -1.70 -4.17 0.13
N THR A 165 -2.77 -3.51 -0.34
CA THR A 165 -4.13 -4.09 -0.33
C THR A 165 -4.28 -5.33 -1.23
N MET A 166 -3.40 -5.50 -2.21
CA MET A 166 -3.44 -6.62 -3.15
C MET A 166 -2.63 -7.83 -2.69
N LEU A 167 -1.75 -7.66 -1.70
CA LEU A 167 -0.85 -8.72 -1.23
C LEU A 167 -1.53 -9.64 -0.22
N PRO A 168 -1.40 -10.98 -0.35
CA PRO A 168 -1.88 -11.92 0.67
C PRO A 168 -1.20 -11.74 2.03
N ALA A 169 0.09 -11.35 2.01
CA ALA A 169 0.90 -11.03 3.18
C ALA A 169 1.09 -9.51 3.34
N GLY A 170 0.05 -8.73 3.07
CA GLY A 170 0.09 -7.26 3.10
C GLY A 170 0.61 -6.69 4.42
N LYS A 171 0.19 -7.27 5.54
CA LYS A 171 0.65 -6.90 6.88
C LYS A 171 2.17 -7.00 7.04
N ARG A 172 2.75 -8.13 6.61
CA ARG A 172 4.20 -8.33 6.67
C ARG A 172 4.95 -7.36 5.78
N ALA A 173 4.50 -7.20 4.52
CA ALA A 173 5.13 -6.27 3.59
C ALA A 173 5.04 -4.82 4.09
N PHE A 174 3.91 -4.44 4.71
CA PHE A 174 3.72 -3.11 5.27
C PHE A 174 4.67 -2.87 6.44
N THR A 175 4.73 -3.78 7.41
CA THR A 175 5.58 -3.66 8.59
C THR A 175 7.07 -3.68 8.25
N GLU A 176 7.51 -4.66 7.44
CA GLU A 176 8.95 -4.86 7.17
C GLU A 176 9.51 -3.86 6.15
N GLN A 177 8.70 -3.37 5.20
CA GLN A 177 9.20 -2.57 4.09
C GLN A 177 8.64 -1.13 4.07
N VAL A 178 7.31 -0.95 4.28
CA VAL A 178 6.67 0.36 4.11
C VAL A 178 6.87 1.25 5.32
N ILE A 179 6.62 0.77 6.54
CA ILE A 179 6.74 1.56 7.78
C ILE A 179 8.12 2.22 7.92
N PRO A 180 9.26 1.53 7.75
CA PRO A 180 10.58 2.17 7.86
C PRO A 180 10.74 3.34 6.88
N LYS A 181 10.26 3.18 5.64
CA LYS A 181 10.34 4.25 4.63
C LYS A 181 9.42 5.43 4.93
N LEU A 182 8.23 5.18 5.49
CA LEU A 182 7.35 6.25 5.96
C LEU A 182 8.01 7.06 7.07
N ARG A 183 8.63 6.40 8.06
CA ARG A 183 9.39 7.06 9.13
C ARG A 183 10.52 7.91 8.56
N ASP A 184 11.35 7.33 7.71
CA ASP A 184 12.47 8.04 7.08
C ASP A 184 11.99 9.26 6.29
N THR A 185 10.87 9.13 5.58
CA THR A 185 10.34 10.22 4.75
C THR A 185 9.72 11.34 5.61
N PHE A 186 8.94 11.00 6.63
CA PHE A 186 8.13 11.98 7.35
C PHE A 186 8.73 12.45 8.67
N LEU A 187 9.54 11.62 9.35
CA LEU A 187 10.12 11.98 10.65
C LEU A 187 11.60 12.37 10.58
N SER A 188 12.33 12.02 9.50
CA SER A 188 13.71 12.46 9.33
C SER A 188 13.78 13.99 9.22
N GLY A 189 14.56 14.61 10.07
CA GLY A 189 14.71 16.07 10.16
C GLY A 189 13.70 16.76 11.10
N ALA A 190 12.84 16.04 11.77
CA ALA A 190 11.91 16.57 12.78
C ALA A 190 12.54 16.67 14.19
N ALA A 191 13.86 16.59 14.33
CA ALA A 191 14.49 16.88 15.61
C ALA A 191 14.21 18.34 16.01
N PRO A 192 13.62 18.60 17.20
CA PRO A 192 13.39 19.96 17.66
C PRO A 192 14.72 20.62 17.98
N SER A 193 15.29 21.33 17.02
CA SER A 193 16.34 22.31 17.31
C SER A 193 15.67 23.49 18.00
N ALA A 194 15.80 23.54 19.32
CA ALA A 194 15.17 24.53 20.21
C ALA A 194 15.55 26.00 19.93
N LYS A 195 16.20 26.34 18.84
CA LYS A 195 16.67 27.71 18.50
C LYS A 195 16.88 27.95 17.00
N GLY A 196 16.09 27.34 16.12
CA GLY A 196 16.13 27.65 14.68
C GLY A 196 14.89 28.37 14.20
N PRO A 197 14.91 29.09 13.05
CA PRO A 197 13.71 29.59 12.41
C PRO A 197 12.73 28.43 12.15
N ALA A 198 11.43 28.71 12.21
CA ALA A 198 10.40 27.72 11.95
C ALA A 198 10.72 26.93 10.67
N PRO A 199 10.64 25.59 10.66
CA PRO A 199 10.98 24.81 9.49
C PRO A 199 10.17 25.29 8.28
N GLU A 200 10.88 25.56 7.20
CA GLU A 200 10.26 26.01 5.95
C GLU A 200 9.20 24.99 5.51
N ARG A 201 8.05 25.51 5.13
CA ARG A 201 6.89 24.68 4.78
C ARG A 201 7.19 23.84 3.54
N ASP A 202 7.18 22.52 3.70
CA ASP A 202 7.38 21.54 2.64
C ASP A 202 6.02 21.05 2.11
N SER A 203 5.49 21.77 1.12
CA SER A 203 4.20 21.45 0.52
C SER A 203 4.13 20.06 -0.14
N LEU A 204 5.27 19.57 -0.64
CA LEU A 204 5.34 18.24 -1.26
C LEU A 204 5.28 17.13 -0.19
N LYS A 205 5.94 17.35 0.93
CA LYS A 205 5.85 16.45 2.10
C LYS A 205 4.44 16.44 2.66
N GLU A 206 3.79 17.61 2.77
CA GLU A 206 2.39 17.73 3.21
C GLU A 206 1.42 17.00 2.27
N ALA A 207 1.63 17.08 0.95
CA ALA A 207 0.84 16.34 -0.02
C ALA A 207 1.00 14.82 0.13
N GLY A 208 2.21 14.34 0.41
CA GLY A 208 2.47 12.93 0.74
C GLY A 208 1.77 12.49 2.03
N LEU A 209 1.81 13.33 3.09
CA LEU A 209 1.07 13.10 4.33
C LEU A 209 -0.44 12.98 4.10
N MET A 210 -1.00 13.81 3.23
CA MET A 210 -2.43 13.72 2.88
C MET A 210 -2.78 12.34 2.33
N VAL A 211 -1.97 11.79 1.42
CA VAL A 211 -2.18 10.43 0.89
C VAL A 211 -2.10 9.36 1.98
N LEU A 212 -1.16 9.49 2.92
CA LEU A 212 -1.09 8.56 4.07
C LEU A 212 -2.38 8.63 4.91
N LEU A 213 -2.86 9.85 5.23
CA LEU A 213 -4.08 10.05 6.02
C LEU A 213 -5.32 9.51 5.30
N GLU A 214 -5.42 9.68 3.98
CA GLU A 214 -6.50 9.13 3.15
C GLU A 214 -6.50 7.58 3.12
N ASN A 215 -5.32 6.96 3.29
CA ASN A 215 -5.15 5.52 3.33
C ASN A 215 -4.96 4.95 4.75
N MET A 216 -5.40 5.68 5.77
CA MET A 216 -5.21 5.29 7.17
C MET A 216 -5.86 3.95 7.51
N GLN A 217 -6.98 3.61 6.87
CA GLN A 217 -7.61 2.29 6.98
C GLN A 217 -6.61 1.17 6.63
N VAL A 218 -5.90 1.31 5.51
CA VAL A 218 -4.89 0.31 5.10
C VAL A 218 -3.75 0.22 6.11
N ALA A 219 -3.32 1.35 6.65
CA ALA A 219 -2.27 1.39 7.66
C ALA A 219 -2.69 0.68 8.95
N THR A 220 -3.92 0.90 9.44
CA THR A 220 -4.43 0.25 10.66
C THR A 220 -4.67 -1.24 10.47
N GLU A 221 -5.16 -1.68 9.32
CA GLU A 221 -5.40 -3.09 9.01
C GLU A 221 -4.08 -3.89 8.87
N ASN A 222 -2.99 -3.23 8.46
CA ASN A 222 -1.72 -3.86 8.17
C ASN A 222 -0.61 -3.60 9.22
N SER A 223 -0.94 -3.07 10.39
CA SER A 223 -0.02 -2.90 11.52
C SER A 223 -0.57 -3.51 12.80
N THR A 224 0.30 -3.74 13.79
CA THR A 224 -0.10 -4.05 15.16
C THR A 224 -0.26 -2.76 15.95
N GLY A 225 -0.97 -2.79 17.09
CA GLY A 225 -1.11 -1.61 17.97
C GLY A 225 0.23 -1.03 18.40
N LYS A 226 1.23 -1.90 18.65
CA LYS A 226 2.59 -1.47 19.02
C LYS A 226 3.30 -0.75 17.88
N GLU A 227 3.34 -1.36 16.70
CA GLU A 227 3.95 -0.76 15.49
C GLU A 227 3.25 0.55 15.10
N PHE A 228 1.93 0.57 15.18
CA PHE A 228 1.16 1.77 14.89
C PHE A 228 1.51 2.92 15.85
N LYS A 229 1.59 2.62 17.16
CA LYS A 229 1.97 3.59 18.18
C LYS A 229 3.39 4.11 17.99
N GLU A 230 4.36 3.22 17.75
CA GLU A 230 5.78 3.57 17.69
C GLU A 230 6.15 4.27 16.39
N ASP A 231 5.48 3.94 15.29
CA ASP A 231 5.91 4.31 13.94
C ASP A 231 4.94 5.23 13.19
N ILE A 232 3.63 5.00 13.31
CA ILE A 232 2.61 5.75 12.54
C ILE A 232 2.04 6.92 13.34
N LEU A 233 1.77 6.73 14.63
CA LEU A 233 1.21 7.78 15.49
C LEU A 233 2.10 9.05 15.52
N PRO A 234 3.44 8.98 15.59
CA PRO A 234 4.28 10.17 15.50
C PRO A 234 4.09 10.94 14.17
N ILE A 235 3.82 10.24 13.06
CA ILE A 235 3.55 10.90 11.76
C ILE A 235 2.19 11.60 11.79
N ILE A 236 1.17 10.99 12.42
CA ILE A 236 -0.14 11.62 12.62
C ILE A 236 -0.01 12.86 13.50
N ASN A 237 0.75 12.79 14.60
CA ASN A 237 1.01 13.92 15.47
C ASN A 237 1.71 15.06 14.72
N TYR A 238 2.69 14.75 13.87
CA TYR A 238 3.33 15.73 12.99
C TYR A 238 2.33 16.40 12.03
N ALA A 239 1.36 15.65 11.49
CA ALA A 239 0.30 16.22 10.66
C ALA A 239 -0.69 17.09 11.47
N LEU A 240 -1.02 16.69 12.68
CA LEU A 240 -1.88 17.45 13.62
C LEU A 240 -1.25 18.78 14.04
N GLU A 241 0.06 18.83 14.16
CA GLU A 241 0.82 20.04 14.55
C GLU A 241 1.16 20.94 13.34
N SER A 242 0.77 20.55 12.12
CA SER A 242 1.03 21.34 10.91
C SER A 242 0.30 22.67 10.95
N PRO A 243 0.91 23.75 10.42
CA PRO A 243 0.22 25.03 10.21
C PRO A 243 -0.85 24.95 9.10
N THR A 244 -0.89 23.88 8.32
CA THR A 244 -1.82 23.71 7.20
C THR A 244 -3.15 23.13 7.66
N HIS A 245 -4.18 23.96 7.66
CA HIS A 245 -5.51 23.62 8.16
C HIS A 245 -6.13 22.39 7.50
N SER A 246 -5.92 22.17 6.18
CA SER A 246 -6.45 21.00 5.48
C SER A 246 -5.80 19.69 5.97
N LEU A 247 -4.50 19.74 6.31
CA LEU A 247 -3.79 18.57 6.83
C LEU A 247 -4.25 18.23 8.24
N VAL A 248 -4.42 19.24 9.11
CA VAL A 248 -4.97 19.06 10.46
C VAL A 248 -6.39 18.51 10.41
N ASP A 249 -7.26 19.03 9.52
CA ASP A 249 -8.63 18.51 9.34
C ASP A 249 -8.60 17.04 8.86
N ALA A 250 -7.74 16.70 7.90
CA ALA A 250 -7.58 15.32 7.43
C ALA A 250 -7.09 14.39 8.56
N ALA A 251 -6.10 14.81 9.35
CA ALA A 251 -5.61 14.04 10.48
C ALA A 251 -6.70 13.80 11.54
N LEU A 252 -7.47 14.81 11.89
CA LEU A 252 -8.61 14.65 12.82
C LEU A 252 -9.68 13.70 12.29
N ARG A 253 -9.91 13.66 10.98
CA ARG A 253 -10.87 12.72 10.35
C ARG A 253 -10.42 11.26 10.44
N THR A 254 -9.14 10.98 10.61
CA THR A 254 -8.66 9.58 10.74
C THR A 254 -8.94 8.98 12.11
N LEU A 255 -9.26 9.78 13.12
CA LEU A 255 -9.41 9.31 14.51
C LEU A 255 -10.37 8.13 14.68
N PRO A 256 -11.56 8.08 14.05
CA PRO A 256 -12.46 6.92 14.18
C PRO A 256 -11.81 5.61 13.76
N VAL A 257 -10.87 5.65 12.81
CA VAL A 257 -10.14 4.48 12.29
C VAL A 257 -8.92 4.15 13.16
N VAL A 258 -8.28 5.18 13.73
CA VAL A 258 -7.04 5.07 14.53
C VAL A 258 -7.31 4.63 15.98
N LEU A 259 -8.37 5.15 16.60
CA LEU A 259 -8.67 4.90 18.02
C LEU A 259 -8.81 3.41 18.38
N PRO A 260 -9.45 2.55 17.55
CA PRO A 260 -9.60 1.13 17.89
C PRO A 260 -8.29 0.33 17.96
N ILE A 261 -7.21 0.80 17.33
CA ILE A 261 -5.91 0.10 17.32
C ILE A 261 -4.99 0.53 18.47
N LEU A 262 -5.27 1.71 19.09
CA LEU A 262 -4.46 2.26 20.16
C LEU A 262 -4.94 1.80 21.54
N ASP A 263 -3.98 1.65 22.46
CA ASP A 263 -4.29 1.40 23.85
C ASP A 263 -4.78 2.67 24.57
N PHE A 264 -5.51 2.47 25.66
CA PHE A 264 -6.04 3.56 26.49
C PHE A 264 -4.97 4.55 26.96
N SER A 265 -3.80 4.04 27.40
CA SER A 265 -2.71 4.88 27.90
C SER A 265 -2.17 5.81 26.83
N THR A 266 -1.99 5.29 25.62
CA THR A 266 -1.53 6.07 24.46
C THR A 266 -2.55 7.14 24.06
N ILE A 267 -3.83 6.78 24.03
CA ILE A 267 -4.89 7.75 23.73
C ILE A 267 -4.92 8.87 24.77
N LYS A 268 -4.88 8.53 26.06
CA LYS A 268 -4.96 9.48 27.16
C LYS A 268 -3.74 10.39 27.26
N ASN A 269 -2.54 9.84 27.11
CA ASN A 269 -1.30 10.54 27.46
C ASN A 269 -0.60 11.15 26.23
N GLU A 270 -0.80 10.62 25.05
CA GLU A 270 -0.10 11.06 23.83
C GLU A 270 -1.05 11.77 22.85
N LEU A 271 -2.18 11.16 22.47
CA LEU A 271 -3.07 11.69 21.44
C LEU A 271 -4.01 12.79 21.96
N PHE A 272 -4.68 12.56 23.08
CA PHE A 272 -5.64 13.52 23.65
C PHE A 272 -5.02 14.90 23.95
N PRO A 273 -3.82 15.05 24.55
CA PRO A 273 -3.21 16.35 24.78
C PRO A 273 -2.95 17.14 23.51
N VAL A 274 -2.57 16.47 22.41
CA VAL A 274 -2.36 17.11 21.11
C VAL A 274 -3.69 17.65 20.56
N ILE A 275 -4.74 16.83 20.56
CA ILE A 275 -6.09 17.25 20.13
C ILE A 275 -6.61 18.41 20.96
N ALA A 276 -6.47 18.33 22.30
CA ALA A 276 -6.89 19.38 23.21
C ALA A 276 -6.15 20.71 22.95
N THR A 277 -4.86 20.64 22.67
CA THR A 277 -4.03 21.82 22.36
C THR A 277 -4.45 22.46 21.04
N ILE A 278 -4.68 21.66 19.99
CA ILE A 278 -5.12 22.13 18.68
C ILE A 278 -6.49 22.81 18.83
N PHE A 279 -7.43 22.15 19.50
CA PHE A 279 -8.75 22.70 19.76
C PHE A 279 -8.72 24.03 20.51
N ALA A 280 -7.87 24.14 21.53
CA ALA A 280 -7.74 25.36 22.34
C ALA A 280 -7.12 26.52 21.54
N LYS A 281 -6.08 26.25 20.75
CA LYS A 281 -5.28 27.28 20.06
C LYS A 281 -5.84 27.70 18.69
N THR A 282 -6.61 26.85 18.02
CA THR A 282 -7.05 27.14 16.65
C THR A 282 -8.06 28.31 16.60
N SER A 283 -7.87 29.20 15.62
CA SER A 283 -8.84 30.22 15.23
C SER A 283 -9.76 29.74 14.10
N SER A 284 -9.42 28.64 13.43
CA SER A 284 -10.20 28.10 12.32
C SER A 284 -11.48 27.43 12.82
N MET A 285 -12.63 27.90 12.31
CA MET A 285 -13.94 27.34 12.59
C MET A 285 -14.02 25.84 12.24
N GLY A 286 -13.55 25.48 11.05
CA GLY A 286 -13.57 24.10 10.59
C GLY A 286 -12.79 23.16 11.53
N ILE A 287 -11.57 23.54 11.94
CA ILE A 287 -10.77 22.75 12.87
C ILE A 287 -11.42 22.69 14.27
N LYS A 288 -12.06 23.76 14.73
CA LYS A 288 -12.82 23.73 16.00
C LYS A 288 -13.96 22.73 15.96
N ILE A 289 -14.74 22.70 14.89
CA ILE A 289 -15.82 21.72 14.72
C ILE A 289 -15.25 20.29 14.68
N ARG A 290 -14.19 20.04 13.89
CA ARG A 290 -13.53 18.73 13.85
C ARG A 290 -12.94 18.31 15.19
N GLY A 291 -12.33 19.24 15.91
CA GLY A 291 -11.83 19.00 17.26
C GLY A 291 -12.94 18.62 18.24
N LEU A 292 -14.12 19.24 18.14
CA LEU A 292 -15.29 18.85 18.93
C LEU A 292 -15.81 17.46 18.57
N GLU A 293 -15.85 17.11 17.28
CA GLU A 293 -16.22 15.77 16.82
C GLU A 293 -15.22 14.72 17.33
N ALA A 294 -13.92 15.04 17.29
CA ALA A 294 -12.87 14.20 17.85
C ALA A 294 -13.04 13.99 19.37
N LEU A 295 -13.26 15.07 20.12
CA LEU A 295 -13.52 15.01 21.56
C LEU A 295 -14.82 14.24 21.87
N LYS A 296 -15.87 14.40 21.06
CA LYS A 296 -17.11 13.60 21.16
C LYS A 296 -16.80 12.11 21.00
N THR A 297 -16.04 11.72 19.98
CA THR A 297 -15.65 10.33 19.74
C THR A 297 -14.86 9.76 20.91
N LEU A 298 -13.92 10.51 21.47
CA LEU A 298 -13.12 10.11 22.64
C LEU A 298 -13.96 9.95 23.92
N CYS A 299 -15.05 10.71 24.05
CA CYS A 299 -15.98 10.62 25.19
C CYS A 299 -17.06 9.53 25.01
N GLY A 300 -17.01 8.71 23.95
CA GLY A 300 -17.96 7.61 23.74
C GLY A 300 -19.15 7.93 22.83
N GLY A 301 -19.16 9.09 22.16
CA GLY A 301 -20.14 9.43 21.13
C GLY A 301 -19.82 8.70 19.82
N GLY A 302 -20.37 7.50 19.61
CA GLY A 302 -20.20 6.75 18.38
C GLY A 302 -20.74 7.47 17.13
N ALA A 303 -20.28 7.06 15.95
CA ALA A 303 -20.65 7.57 14.62
C ALA A 303 -22.10 7.26 14.17
N GLY A 304 -23.02 7.08 15.11
CA GLY A 304 -24.38 6.62 14.87
C GLY A 304 -25.46 7.71 14.64
N ASP A 305 -25.14 9.00 14.75
CA ASP A 305 -26.13 10.08 14.71
C ASP A 305 -25.98 11.06 13.54
N SER A 306 -25.78 10.58 12.34
CA SER A 306 -25.75 11.44 11.14
C SER A 306 -27.07 11.49 10.35
N ASN A 307 -28.20 11.04 10.92
CA ASN A 307 -29.51 11.16 10.29
C ASN A 307 -30.53 11.77 11.24
N ASP A 308 -30.51 13.08 11.39
CA ASP A 308 -31.70 13.88 11.81
C ASP A 308 -31.76 15.14 10.95
N TYR A 309 -32.23 15.00 9.71
CA TYR A 309 -33.03 16.03 9.06
C TYR A 309 -34.50 15.73 9.38
N PRO A 310 -35.29 16.68 9.82
CA PRO A 310 -36.74 16.49 10.02
C PRO A 310 -37.41 16.41 8.64
N GLY A 311 -37.56 15.21 8.12
CA GLY A 311 -38.39 14.87 6.98
C GLY A 311 -39.72 14.32 7.50
N ASP A 312 -40.75 15.01 7.15
CA ASP A 312 -42.15 14.85 7.38
C ASP A 312 -42.69 13.39 7.24
N GLY A 313 -43.54 13.06 8.16
CA GLY A 313 -44.61 12.13 8.37
C GLY A 313 -44.80 10.85 7.54
N LEU A 314 -45.31 9.88 8.30
CA LEU A 314 -46.11 8.67 7.96
C LEU A 314 -45.39 7.47 7.33
N THR A 315 -45.14 6.43 8.12
CA THR A 315 -45.87 5.14 8.11
C THR A 315 -45.26 4.12 9.10
N GLY A 316 -46.10 3.46 9.79
CA GLY A 316 -46.20 2.39 10.70
C GLY A 316 -45.13 1.30 10.88
N MET A 317 -44.95 1.02 12.16
CA MET A 317 -44.74 -0.27 12.83
C MET A 317 -44.00 -1.41 12.09
N VAL A 318 -42.75 -1.67 12.49
CA VAL A 318 -42.33 -2.99 12.99
C VAL A 318 -41.17 -2.77 13.98
N GLU A 319 -41.36 -3.16 15.24
CA GLU A 319 -40.30 -3.17 16.26
C GLU A 319 -39.30 -4.29 15.97
N ALA A 320 -38.05 -3.91 15.66
CA ALA A 320 -36.92 -4.82 15.71
C ALA A 320 -36.19 -4.65 17.07
N PRO A 321 -35.63 -5.72 17.66
CA PRO A 321 -35.11 -5.68 19.03
C PRO A 321 -33.93 -4.73 19.15
N LYS A 322 -34.04 -3.76 20.08
CA LYS A 322 -33.00 -2.83 20.49
C LYS A 322 -31.81 -3.60 21.06
N SER A 323 -30.78 -3.85 20.25
CA SER A 323 -29.45 -4.17 20.78
C SER A 323 -28.93 -2.92 21.49
N LYS A 324 -28.79 -3.00 22.81
CA LYS A 324 -28.08 -2.00 23.62
C LYS A 324 -26.61 -2.05 23.25
N SER A 325 -26.17 -1.26 22.26
CA SER A 325 -24.77 -0.93 22.10
C SER A 325 -24.42 0.07 23.20
N SER A 326 -23.89 -0.41 24.30
CA SER A 326 -23.26 0.42 25.31
C SER A 326 -22.05 1.10 24.64
N THR A 327 -22.16 2.37 24.32
CA THR A 327 -21.07 3.22 23.84
C THR A 327 -20.08 3.38 25.00
N VAL A 328 -19.07 2.51 25.04
CA VAL A 328 -18.01 2.59 26.04
C VAL A 328 -17.17 3.83 25.76
N SER A 329 -17.12 4.75 26.72
CA SER A 329 -16.23 5.91 26.65
C SER A 329 -14.78 5.44 26.55
N ILE A 330 -14.04 5.99 25.59
CA ILE A 330 -12.62 5.68 25.39
C ILE A 330 -11.76 6.36 26.48
N LEU A 331 -12.17 7.56 26.94
CA LEU A 331 -11.53 8.26 28.06
C LEU A 331 -12.22 7.92 29.39
N ASP A 332 -11.45 7.89 30.46
CA ASP A 332 -11.96 7.70 31.81
C ASP A 332 -12.77 8.92 32.28
N LYS A 333 -13.71 8.68 33.19
CA LYS A 333 -14.60 9.71 33.77
C LYS A 333 -13.84 10.88 34.37
N TYR A 334 -12.71 10.60 35.04
CA TYR A 334 -11.88 11.63 35.64
C TYR A 334 -11.26 12.56 34.59
N THR A 335 -10.66 12.01 33.53
CA THR A 335 -10.08 12.78 32.43
C THR A 335 -11.13 13.63 31.70
N ILE A 336 -12.34 13.11 31.54
CA ILE A 336 -13.44 13.86 30.94
C ILE A 336 -13.80 15.06 31.83
N GLN A 337 -13.98 14.85 33.13
CA GLN A 337 -14.37 15.90 34.07
C GLN A 337 -13.31 16.98 34.22
N GLU A 338 -12.04 16.57 34.42
CA GLU A 338 -10.95 17.49 34.76
C GLU A 338 -10.33 18.18 33.54
N LYS A 339 -10.42 17.59 32.36
CA LYS A 339 -9.74 18.12 31.17
C LYS A 339 -10.71 18.50 30.04
N VAL A 340 -11.64 17.61 29.65
CA VAL A 340 -12.54 17.87 28.51
C VAL A 340 -13.59 18.92 28.86
N VAL A 341 -14.24 18.81 30.02
CA VAL A 341 -15.31 19.75 30.43
C VAL A 341 -14.82 21.19 30.57
N PRO A 342 -13.66 21.49 31.17
CA PRO A 342 -13.12 22.85 31.20
C PRO A 342 -12.82 23.40 29.79
N LEU A 343 -12.29 22.59 28.90
CA LEU A 343 -12.05 22.98 27.49
C LEU A 343 -13.36 23.37 26.80
N LEU A 344 -14.42 22.59 26.97
CA LEU A 344 -15.73 22.86 26.38
C LEU A 344 -16.39 24.09 27.00
N ARG A 345 -16.25 24.32 28.32
CA ARG A 345 -16.75 25.53 29.02
C ARG A 345 -16.01 26.80 28.61
N GLY A 346 -14.72 26.68 28.24
CA GLY A 346 -13.90 27.78 27.77
C GLY A 346 -14.29 28.32 26.38
N ILE A 347 -15.20 27.67 25.67
CA ILE A 347 -15.64 28.09 24.34
C ILE A 347 -16.50 29.37 24.44
N LYS A 348 -15.91 30.49 24.06
CA LYS A 348 -16.60 31.78 23.94
C LYS A 348 -16.92 32.06 22.48
N THR A 349 -18.03 31.53 21.97
CA THR A 349 -18.45 31.77 20.57
C THR A 349 -19.95 31.95 20.48
N LYS A 350 -20.37 32.77 19.50
CA LYS A 350 -21.80 32.97 19.15
C LYS A 350 -22.18 32.08 17.92
N GLU A 351 -21.25 31.32 17.39
CA GLU A 351 -21.46 30.48 16.21
C GLU A 351 -22.37 29.27 16.50
N PRO A 352 -23.55 29.18 15.83
CA PRO A 352 -24.56 28.17 16.13
C PRO A 352 -24.00 26.73 15.99
N ALA A 353 -23.16 26.49 14.98
CA ALA A 353 -22.58 25.17 14.74
C ALA A 353 -21.71 24.66 15.90
N ILE A 354 -20.87 25.55 16.46
CA ILE A 354 -20.03 25.20 17.63
C ILE A 354 -20.89 25.02 18.87
N MET A 355 -21.91 25.88 19.05
CA MET A 355 -22.81 25.76 20.20
C MET A 355 -23.64 24.48 20.20
N VAL A 356 -24.11 24.02 19.04
CA VAL A 356 -24.82 22.74 18.90
C VAL A 356 -23.85 21.56 19.15
N CYS A 357 -22.68 21.57 18.56
CA CYS A 357 -21.68 20.49 18.76
C CYS A 357 -21.19 20.45 20.22
N SER A 358 -20.94 21.59 20.87
CA SER A 358 -20.53 21.63 22.27
C SER A 358 -21.64 21.20 23.24
N ARG A 359 -22.90 21.57 22.98
CA ARG A 359 -24.06 21.07 23.74
C ARG A 359 -24.21 19.55 23.58
N ARG A 360 -24.12 19.01 22.36
CA ARG A 360 -24.15 17.55 22.13
C ARG A 360 -23.01 16.83 22.85
N ALA A 361 -21.80 17.38 22.86
CA ALA A 361 -20.67 16.82 23.63
C ALA A 361 -20.90 16.90 25.16
N LEU A 362 -21.62 17.93 25.67
CA LEU A 362 -21.94 18.07 27.08
C LEU A 362 -23.15 17.22 27.51
N VAL A 363 -24.13 16.97 26.64
CA VAL A 363 -25.31 16.11 26.91
C VAL A 363 -24.89 14.64 27.13
N LEU A 364 -23.83 14.18 26.50
CA LEU A 364 -23.25 12.87 26.82
C LEU A 364 -22.82 12.71 28.29
N ARG A 365 -22.72 13.83 29.04
CA ARG A 365 -22.49 13.86 30.49
C ARG A 365 -23.68 13.41 31.32
N GLN A 366 -24.93 13.68 30.84
CA GLN A 366 -26.14 13.34 31.63
C GLN A 366 -26.48 11.86 31.57
N LEU A 367 -26.01 11.12 30.52
CA LEU A 367 -26.21 9.69 30.36
C LEU A 367 -25.21 8.82 31.18
N THR A 368 -24.25 9.45 31.84
CA THR A 368 -23.24 8.74 32.72
C THR A 368 -23.54 8.97 34.21
N TYR A 369 -24.69 9.54 34.59
CA TYR A 369 -25.08 9.83 35.97
C TYR A 369 -26.21 8.94 36.52
N ASP A 370 -26.63 7.87 35.75
CA ASP A 370 -27.54 6.82 36.25
C ASP A 370 -26.80 5.49 36.40
#